data_53616b3adaa2d04d03d49283db6eec73
#
_entry.id   53616b3adaa2d04d03d49283db6eec73
#
_cell.length_a   1.000
_cell.length_b   1.000
_cell.length_c   1.000
_cell.angle_alpha   90.00
_cell.angle_beta   90.00
_cell.angle_gamma   90.00
#
_symmetry.space_group_name_H-M   'P 1'
#
loop_
_entity.id
_entity.type
_entity.pdbx_description
1 polymer ?
#
loop_
_entity_poly.entity_id
_entity_poly.type
_entity_poly.pdbx_seq_one_letter_code
_entity_poly.pdbx_strand_id
1 'polypeptide(L)'
;MGIVRVLFLADTHLGFDFPFRPRIQRRRRGSDFFANYEKALAPALNGQVDCVVHGGDILYRSKVPARLVEMAFDPLMRVADNGVPVYLVPGNHERSAIPHGYLAQHPGIHIFDHPRTFTLQRDGFTVALAGFPFVRVGIRKNFLSLLDQTDWLRTKADAYLLCLHQCVDGATVGPRNFMFRYSHDVIKATEIPPGFSALLAGHIHRFQILTKDLGGSSLAAPVFYPGSIERTSFAEKDEKKGYVTLDIETRGSAAGRLTHWKFHQLYARPMIQIELHAAAMTAGQLGSWIGKTLEELPPDSVVKLKVHGKITADAMAALRAPCLRSLAPQTMNIDANFTDYRFTSKRHKR
;
A
#
# COMPACT_ATOMS: atom_id res chain seq x y z
N MET A 1 -0.50 24.29 -21.86
CA MET A 1 0.28 23.05 -22.08
C MET A 1 -0.72 21.91 -22.06
N GLY A 2 -0.67 21.00 -23.02
CA GLY A 2 -1.57 19.85 -23.07
C GLY A 2 -0.95 18.70 -22.27
N ILE A 3 -1.48 18.41 -21.09
CA ILE A 3 -1.03 17.32 -20.22
C ILE A 3 -2.23 16.52 -19.75
N VAL A 4 -2.14 15.20 -19.78
CA VAL A 4 -3.02 14.31 -19.01
C VAL A 4 -2.28 13.94 -17.74
N ARG A 5 -2.86 14.31 -16.59
CA ARG A 5 -2.30 14.03 -15.27
C ARG A 5 -3.02 12.87 -14.61
N VAL A 6 -2.28 11.83 -14.30
CA VAL A 6 -2.75 10.62 -13.60
C VAL A 6 -2.34 10.67 -12.15
N LEU A 7 -3.28 10.50 -11.22
CA LEU A 7 -3.00 10.20 -9.82
C LEU A 7 -2.94 8.69 -9.64
N PHE A 8 -1.82 8.18 -9.15
CA PHE A 8 -1.61 6.76 -8.93
C PHE A 8 -1.33 6.46 -7.45
N LEU A 9 -2.18 5.64 -6.84
CA LEU A 9 -2.03 5.11 -5.49
C LEU A 9 -2.30 3.61 -5.48
N ALA A 10 -1.80 2.91 -4.45
CA ALA A 10 -2.03 1.47 -4.27
C ALA A 10 -1.89 1.09 -2.79
N ASP A 11 -2.20 -0.15 -2.47
CA ASP A 11 -1.92 -0.77 -1.17
C ASP A 11 -2.41 0.09 0.01
N THR A 12 -3.66 0.57 -0.11
CA THR A 12 -4.27 1.44 0.90
C THR A 12 -4.67 0.69 2.16
N HIS A 13 -4.87 -0.62 2.09
CA HIS A 13 -5.12 -1.53 3.21
C HIS A 13 -6.10 -1.00 4.26
N LEU A 14 -7.19 -0.38 3.81
CA LEU A 14 -8.21 0.18 4.67
C LEU A 14 -8.83 -0.91 5.54
N GLY A 15 -8.99 -0.61 6.83
CA GLY A 15 -9.43 -1.56 7.83
C GLY A 15 -8.30 -2.21 8.62
N PHE A 16 -7.02 -1.96 8.29
CA PHE A 16 -5.90 -2.33 9.14
C PHE A 16 -6.06 -1.65 10.51
N ASP A 17 -6.00 -2.42 11.60
CA ASP A 17 -6.13 -1.94 12.98
C ASP A 17 -7.30 -0.95 13.20
N PHE A 18 -8.43 -1.15 12.47
CA PHE A 18 -9.61 -0.30 12.59
C PHE A 18 -10.68 -0.96 13.48
N PRO A 19 -11.00 -0.38 14.66
CA PRO A 19 -11.98 -0.95 15.57
C PRO A 19 -13.39 -0.49 15.21
N PHE A 20 -14.27 -1.41 14.82
CA PHE A 20 -15.70 -1.11 14.61
C PHE A 20 -16.47 -0.90 15.92
N ARG A 21 -15.99 -1.48 17.02
CA ARG A 21 -16.52 -1.32 18.36
C ARG A 21 -15.35 -1.11 19.31
N PRO A 22 -14.87 0.11 19.49
CA PRO A 22 -13.74 0.37 20.37
C PRO A 22 -14.14 0.12 21.83
N ARG A 23 -13.50 -0.85 22.47
CA ARG A 23 -13.63 -1.10 23.91
C ARG A 23 -12.82 -0.12 24.76
N ILE A 24 -11.88 0.59 24.13
CA ILE A 24 -10.92 1.47 24.77
C ILE A 24 -10.84 2.74 23.93
N GLN A 25 -11.04 3.88 24.56
CA GLN A 25 -10.84 5.19 23.91
C GLN A 25 -9.34 5.46 23.79
N ARG A 26 -8.80 5.17 22.63
CA ARG A 26 -7.45 5.59 22.25
C ARG A 26 -7.35 5.62 20.73
N ARG A 27 -6.42 6.41 20.23
CA ARG A 27 -6.13 6.45 18.79
C ARG A 27 -5.69 5.08 18.30
N ARG A 28 -6.31 4.61 17.23
CA ARG A 28 -5.95 3.38 16.54
C ARG A 28 -5.31 3.72 15.22
N ARG A 29 -4.38 2.89 14.77
CA ARG A 29 -3.65 3.11 13.52
C ARG A 29 -4.56 3.13 12.28
N GLY A 30 -5.67 2.40 12.32
CA GLY A 30 -6.64 2.39 11.24
C GLY A 30 -7.17 3.77 10.84
N SER A 31 -7.26 4.71 11.79
CA SER A 31 -7.63 6.10 11.50
C SER A 31 -6.59 6.83 10.65
N ASP A 32 -5.31 6.47 10.79
CA ASP A 32 -4.22 7.08 10.02
C ASP A 32 -4.32 6.67 8.54
N PHE A 33 -4.72 5.42 8.26
CA PHE A 33 -4.96 4.92 6.89
C PHE A 33 -6.07 5.70 6.19
N PHE A 34 -7.21 5.91 6.85
CA PHE A 34 -8.31 6.70 6.27
C PHE A 34 -7.93 8.17 6.06
N ALA A 35 -7.26 8.79 7.02
CA ALA A 35 -6.80 10.17 6.89
C ALA A 35 -5.81 10.35 5.73
N ASN A 36 -4.90 9.40 5.53
CA ASN A 36 -3.96 9.42 4.42
C ASN A 36 -4.65 9.12 3.08
N TYR A 37 -5.66 8.24 3.08
CA TYR A 37 -6.45 7.94 1.89
C TYR A 37 -7.21 9.17 1.38
N GLU A 38 -7.88 9.89 2.27
CA GLU A 38 -8.57 11.15 1.92
C GLU A 38 -7.59 12.21 1.40
N LYS A 39 -6.42 12.35 2.04
CA LYS A 39 -5.37 13.27 1.57
C LYS A 39 -4.83 12.88 0.19
N ALA A 40 -4.67 11.57 -0.07
CA ALA A 40 -4.21 11.09 -1.38
C ALA A 40 -5.23 11.37 -2.49
N LEU A 41 -6.53 11.32 -2.20
CA LEU A 41 -7.59 11.59 -3.16
C LEU A 41 -7.93 13.10 -3.30
N ALA A 42 -7.49 13.95 -2.38
CA ALA A 42 -7.79 15.38 -2.40
C ALA A 42 -7.44 16.07 -3.74
N PRO A 43 -6.31 15.79 -4.42
CA PRO A 43 -6.04 16.37 -5.73
C PRO A 43 -7.11 16.06 -6.78
N ALA A 44 -7.70 14.87 -6.76
CA ALA A 44 -8.76 14.49 -7.67
C ALA A 44 -10.06 15.25 -7.37
N LEU A 45 -10.40 15.35 -6.08
CA LEU A 45 -11.57 16.14 -5.63
C LEU A 45 -11.44 17.63 -5.95
N ASN A 46 -10.22 18.14 -6.03
CA ASN A 46 -9.92 19.54 -6.34
C ASN A 46 -9.68 19.81 -7.85
N GLY A 47 -9.93 18.85 -8.73
CA GLY A 47 -9.77 19.00 -10.18
C GLY A 47 -8.33 19.18 -10.66
N GLN A 48 -7.35 18.68 -9.88
CA GLN A 48 -5.93 18.82 -10.20
C GLN A 48 -5.37 17.66 -11.04
N VAL A 49 -6.18 16.64 -11.28
CA VAL A 49 -5.82 15.44 -12.06
C VAL A 49 -6.96 15.04 -12.98
N ASP A 50 -6.65 14.35 -14.06
CA ASP A 50 -7.60 13.94 -15.08
C ASP A 50 -8.19 12.55 -14.82
N CYS A 51 -7.48 11.71 -14.06
CA CYS A 51 -7.99 10.42 -13.60
C CYS A 51 -7.24 9.93 -12.36
N VAL A 52 -7.84 8.94 -11.70
CA VAL A 52 -7.25 8.19 -10.58
C VAL A 52 -7.07 6.74 -11.01
N VAL A 53 -5.88 6.18 -10.76
CA VAL A 53 -5.62 4.74 -10.85
C VAL A 53 -5.33 4.23 -9.44
N HIS A 54 -6.10 3.23 -8.99
CA HIS A 54 -5.83 2.50 -7.77
C HIS A 54 -5.27 1.11 -8.11
N GLY A 55 -4.02 0.90 -7.77
CA GLY A 55 -3.25 -0.31 -8.12
C GLY A 55 -3.54 -1.55 -7.29
N GLY A 56 -4.67 -1.59 -6.55
CA GLY A 56 -5.12 -2.76 -5.80
C GLY A 56 -4.81 -2.72 -4.30
N ASP A 57 -5.29 -3.73 -3.58
CA ASP A 57 -5.22 -3.85 -2.13
C ASP A 57 -5.82 -2.63 -1.40
N ILE A 58 -7.08 -2.28 -1.80
CA ILE A 58 -7.85 -1.21 -1.17
C ILE A 58 -8.15 -1.59 0.28
N LEU A 59 -8.60 -2.82 0.49
CA LEU A 59 -8.96 -3.36 1.78
C LEU A 59 -7.83 -4.21 2.36
N TYR A 60 -7.69 -4.21 3.68
CA TYR A 60 -6.67 -5.00 4.37
C TYR A 60 -6.95 -6.52 4.36
N ARG A 61 -8.21 -6.92 4.13
CA ARG A 61 -8.65 -8.34 4.12
C ARG A 61 -9.78 -8.54 3.13
N SER A 62 -9.89 -9.74 2.61
CA SER A 62 -10.97 -10.13 1.70
C SER A 62 -12.35 -10.20 2.36
N LYS A 63 -12.42 -10.37 3.68
CA LYS A 63 -13.67 -10.38 4.45
C LYS A 63 -13.67 -9.25 5.45
N VAL A 64 -14.49 -8.25 5.20
CA VAL A 64 -14.64 -7.05 6.02
C VAL A 64 -16.13 -6.73 6.22
N PRO A 65 -16.51 -6.03 7.30
CA PRO A 65 -17.88 -5.56 7.48
C PRO A 65 -18.32 -4.62 6.37
N ALA A 66 -19.61 -4.65 5.99
CA ALA A 66 -20.19 -3.81 4.95
C ALA A 66 -19.86 -2.32 5.15
N ARG A 67 -19.97 -1.82 6.38
CA ARG A 67 -19.61 -0.43 6.70
C ARG A 67 -18.17 -0.06 6.31
N LEU A 68 -17.22 -1.01 6.41
CA LEU A 68 -15.85 -0.74 5.99
C LEU A 68 -15.74 -0.65 4.47
N VAL A 69 -16.51 -1.49 3.75
CA VAL A 69 -16.62 -1.41 2.29
C VAL A 69 -17.13 -0.03 1.88
N GLU A 70 -18.22 0.44 2.47
CA GLU A 70 -18.76 1.79 2.24
C GLU A 70 -17.68 2.86 2.48
N MET A 71 -17.07 2.87 3.68
CA MET A 71 -16.02 3.84 4.02
C MET A 71 -14.83 3.82 3.04
N ALA A 72 -14.51 2.68 2.46
CA ALA A 72 -13.41 2.54 1.52
C ALA A 72 -13.75 3.03 0.11
N PHE A 73 -14.99 2.80 -0.33
CA PHE A 73 -15.38 3.07 -1.71
C PHE A 73 -16.12 4.39 -1.89
N ASP A 74 -16.80 4.92 -0.86
CA ASP A 74 -17.45 6.24 -0.93
C ASP A 74 -16.50 7.39 -1.36
N PRO A 75 -15.22 7.45 -0.90
CA PRO A 75 -14.30 8.48 -1.40
C PRO A 75 -14.02 8.37 -2.89
N LEU A 76 -13.95 7.14 -3.44
CA LEU A 76 -13.75 6.91 -4.88
C LEU A 76 -15.01 7.26 -5.69
N MET A 77 -16.18 6.95 -5.14
CA MET A 77 -17.45 7.36 -5.75
C MET A 77 -17.54 8.89 -5.84
N ARG A 78 -17.21 9.61 -4.77
CA ARG A 78 -17.17 11.09 -4.78
C ARG A 78 -16.20 11.65 -5.82
N VAL A 79 -15.05 11.01 -6.02
CA VAL A 79 -14.11 11.40 -7.10
C VAL A 79 -14.76 11.23 -8.47
N ALA A 80 -15.41 10.09 -8.69
CA ALA A 80 -16.10 9.81 -9.96
C ALA A 80 -17.30 10.73 -10.17
N ASP A 81 -18.09 11.05 -9.14
CA ASP A 81 -19.18 12.03 -9.16
C ASP A 81 -18.69 13.44 -9.56
N ASN A 82 -17.46 13.80 -9.19
CA ASN A 82 -16.82 15.06 -9.62
C ASN A 82 -16.29 15.01 -11.08
N GLY A 83 -16.58 13.96 -11.83
CA GLY A 83 -16.20 13.83 -13.23
C GLY A 83 -14.75 13.40 -13.45
N VAL A 84 -14.05 12.93 -12.41
CA VAL A 84 -12.71 12.35 -12.50
C VAL A 84 -12.82 10.82 -12.52
N PRO A 85 -12.59 10.14 -13.66
CA PRO A 85 -12.73 8.70 -13.75
C PRO A 85 -11.71 7.97 -12.86
N VAL A 86 -12.15 6.86 -12.28
CA VAL A 86 -11.39 6.02 -11.36
C VAL A 86 -11.20 4.64 -11.97
N TYR A 87 -9.96 4.20 -12.09
CA TYR A 87 -9.57 2.88 -12.61
C TYR A 87 -9.04 2.04 -11.46
N LEU A 88 -9.68 0.87 -11.22
CA LEU A 88 -9.36 -0.01 -10.10
C LEU A 88 -8.78 -1.33 -10.60
N VAL A 89 -7.61 -1.68 -10.11
CA VAL A 89 -7.01 -3.00 -10.29
C VAL A 89 -7.31 -3.84 -9.04
N PRO A 90 -8.07 -4.93 -9.12
CA PRO A 90 -8.25 -5.83 -7.98
C PRO A 90 -6.94 -6.45 -7.53
N GLY A 91 -6.57 -6.25 -6.25
CA GLY A 91 -5.39 -6.84 -5.62
C GLY A 91 -5.66 -8.23 -5.04
N ASN A 92 -4.69 -8.76 -4.30
CA ASN A 92 -4.81 -10.09 -3.69
C ASN A 92 -5.74 -10.11 -2.46
N HIS A 93 -6.03 -8.96 -1.86
CA HIS A 93 -6.92 -8.83 -0.71
C HIS A 93 -8.39 -8.66 -1.12
N GLU A 94 -8.70 -8.23 -2.34
CA GLU A 94 -10.08 -7.92 -2.77
C GLU A 94 -10.85 -9.09 -3.41
N ARG A 95 -10.32 -10.30 -3.47
CA ARG A 95 -10.89 -11.44 -4.23
C ARG A 95 -12.40 -11.68 -4.04
N SER A 96 -12.98 -11.21 -2.94
CA SER A 96 -14.41 -11.39 -2.66
C SER A 96 -15.09 -10.14 -2.07
N ALA A 97 -14.35 -9.05 -1.87
CA ALA A 97 -14.82 -7.88 -1.13
C ALA A 97 -15.13 -6.66 -2.00
N ILE A 98 -14.68 -6.63 -3.26
CA ILE A 98 -15.09 -5.55 -4.17
C ILE A 98 -16.57 -5.75 -4.49
N PRO A 99 -17.42 -4.78 -4.16
CA PRO A 99 -18.84 -4.84 -4.50
C PRO A 99 -19.04 -4.50 -5.99
N HIS A 100 -18.55 -5.38 -6.88
CA HIS A 100 -18.57 -5.16 -8.33
C HIS A 100 -19.92 -4.70 -8.85
N GLY A 101 -21.01 -5.31 -8.34
CA GLY A 101 -22.36 -4.96 -8.78
C GLY A 101 -22.78 -3.53 -8.43
N TYR A 102 -22.29 -2.98 -7.34
CA TYR A 102 -22.58 -1.60 -6.92
C TYR A 102 -21.67 -0.59 -7.63
N LEU A 103 -20.36 -0.86 -7.64
CA LEU A 103 -19.38 0.05 -8.24
C LEU A 103 -19.45 0.09 -9.77
N ALA A 104 -19.72 -1.04 -10.42
CA ALA A 104 -19.82 -1.12 -11.87
C ALA A 104 -21.04 -0.38 -12.44
N GLN A 105 -21.99 0.04 -11.59
CA GLN A 105 -23.12 0.88 -12.01
C GLN A 105 -22.73 2.34 -12.20
N HIS A 106 -21.61 2.78 -11.59
CA HIS A 106 -21.18 4.16 -11.74
C HIS A 106 -20.36 4.34 -13.03
N PRO A 107 -20.77 5.22 -13.96
CA PRO A 107 -20.12 5.36 -15.27
C PRO A 107 -18.66 5.83 -15.19
N GLY A 108 -18.27 6.49 -14.10
CA GLY A 108 -16.90 6.97 -13.86
C GLY A 108 -16.02 5.97 -13.11
N ILE A 109 -16.49 4.73 -12.79
CA ILE A 109 -15.68 3.72 -12.12
C ILE A 109 -15.44 2.53 -13.04
N HIS A 110 -14.18 2.26 -13.31
CA HIS A 110 -13.70 1.24 -14.24
C HIS A 110 -12.88 0.20 -13.49
N ILE A 111 -13.29 -1.08 -13.54
CA ILE A 111 -12.65 -2.16 -12.79
C ILE A 111 -12.00 -3.15 -13.74
N PHE A 112 -10.73 -3.44 -13.54
CA PHE A 112 -9.99 -4.49 -14.26
C PHE A 112 -10.29 -5.88 -13.66
N ASP A 113 -11.57 -6.28 -13.67
CA ASP A 113 -12.05 -7.56 -13.16
C ASP A 113 -11.65 -8.76 -14.03
N HIS A 114 -11.26 -8.50 -15.26
CA HIS A 114 -10.61 -9.41 -16.22
C HIS A 114 -9.66 -8.61 -17.12
N PRO A 115 -8.81 -9.27 -17.94
CA PRO A 115 -7.95 -8.56 -18.89
C PRO A 115 -8.78 -7.70 -19.84
N ARG A 116 -8.51 -6.40 -19.85
CA ARG A 116 -9.19 -5.41 -20.71
C ARG A 116 -8.42 -4.12 -20.83
N THR A 117 -8.82 -3.28 -21.78
CA THR A 117 -8.33 -1.92 -21.96
C THR A 117 -9.47 -0.93 -21.86
N PHE A 118 -9.33 0.08 -21.01
CA PHE A 118 -10.18 1.26 -20.94
C PHE A 118 -9.52 2.42 -21.67
N THR A 119 -10.32 3.41 -22.07
CA THR A 119 -9.82 4.64 -22.69
C THR A 119 -10.27 5.86 -21.91
N LEU A 120 -9.33 6.80 -21.74
CA LEU A 120 -9.59 8.14 -21.23
C LEU A 120 -9.40 9.13 -22.36
N GLN A 121 -10.42 9.92 -22.66
CA GLN A 121 -10.34 10.99 -23.67
C GLN A 121 -10.27 12.34 -22.98
N ARG A 122 -9.29 13.16 -23.39
CA ARG A 122 -9.12 14.53 -22.90
C ARG A 122 -8.63 15.44 -24.01
N ASP A 123 -9.43 16.46 -24.35
CA ASP A 123 -9.09 17.49 -25.34
C ASP A 123 -8.60 16.91 -26.69
N GLY A 124 -9.23 15.84 -27.17
CA GLY A 124 -8.88 15.17 -28.42
C GLY A 124 -7.69 14.21 -28.33
N PHE A 125 -7.13 14.00 -27.13
CA PHE A 125 -6.06 13.03 -26.87
C PHE A 125 -6.63 11.81 -26.12
N THR A 126 -6.21 10.62 -26.50
CA THR A 126 -6.68 9.36 -25.92
C THR A 126 -5.58 8.65 -25.20
N VAL A 127 -5.78 8.33 -23.93
CA VAL A 127 -4.93 7.44 -23.15
C VAL A 127 -5.62 6.09 -23.00
N ALA A 128 -4.96 5.02 -23.40
CA ALA A 128 -5.41 3.65 -23.17
C ALA A 128 -4.80 3.14 -21.86
N LEU A 129 -5.63 2.60 -20.98
CA LEU A 129 -5.23 1.94 -19.75
C LEU A 129 -5.53 0.45 -19.89
N ALA A 130 -4.52 -0.35 -20.18
CA ALA A 130 -4.60 -1.80 -20.23
C ALA A 130 -4.36 -2.37 -18.82
N GLY A 131 -5.01 -3.46 -18.47
CA GLY A 131 -4.78 -4.07 -17.16
C GLY A 131 -5.56 -5.36 -16.95
N PHE A 132 -5.25 -6.03 -15.87
CA PHE A 132 -5.90 -7.26 -15.40
C PHE A 132 -5.78 -7.39 -13.88
N PRO A 133 -6.67 -8.16 -13.20
CA PRO A 133 -6.63 -8.33 -11.76
C PRO A 133 -5.40 -9.13 -11.32
N PHE A 134 -5.12 -9.14 -10.01
CA PHE A 134 -4.04 -9.93 -9.43
C PHE A 134 -4.11 -11.40 -9.83
N VAL A 135 -2.99 -11.93 -10.28
CA VAL A 135 -2.80 -13.33 -10.66
C VAL A 135 -1.95 -14.03 -9.61
N ARG A 136 -2.56 -14.95 -8.88
CA ARG A 136 -1.93 -15.61 -7.72
C ARG A 136 -0.81 -16.55 -8.09
N VAL A 137 -0.93 -17.28 -9.19
CA VAL A 137 0.00 -18.34 -9.56
C VAL A 137 0.31 -18.28 -11.05
N GLY A 138 1.60 -18.36 -11.36
CA GLY A 138 2.06 -18.55 -12.73
C GLY A 138 2.04 -17.30 -13.60
N ILE A 139 2.01 -16.10 -13.00
CA ILE A 139 2.05 -14.85 -13.78
C ILE A 139 3.26 -14.80 -14.73
N ARG A 140 4.42 -15.33 -14.30
CA ARG A 140 5.63 -15.34 -15.13
C ARG A 140 5.45 -16.05 -16.47
N LYS A 141 4.64 -17.10 -16.53
CA LYS A 141 4.36 -17.83 -17.76
C LYS A 141 3.21 -17.24 -18.57
N ASN A 142 2.27 -16.60 -17.85
CA ASN A 142 0.99 -16.18 -18.42
C ASN A 142 0.95 -14.68 -18.75
N PHE A 143 1.98 -13.91 -18.39
CA PHE A 143 1.98 -12.45 -18.50
C PHE A 143 1.66 -11.98 -19.93
N LEU A 144 2.39 -12.45 -20.92
CA LEU A 144 2.18 -12.04 -22.32
C LEU A 144 0.80 -12.45 -22.84
N SER A 145 0.31 -13.64 -22.47
CA SER A 145 -1.03 -14.07 -22.84
C SER A 145 -2.14 -13.23 -22.20
N LEU A 146 -1.97 -12.86 -20.94
CA LEU A 146 -2.91 -11.96 -20.23
C LEU A 146 -2.86 -10.56 -20.81
N LEU A 147 -1.69 -10.08 -21.18
CA LEU A 147 -1.52 -8.79 -21.82
C LEU A 147 -2.18 -8.75 -23.20
N ASP A 148 -2.03 -9.81 -24.00
CA ASP A 148 -2.70 -9.93 -25.29
C ASP A 148 -4.23 -9.93 -25.14
N GLN A 149 -4.76 -10.62 -24.12
CA GLN A 149 -6.20 -10.63 -23.80
C GLN A 149 -6.76 -9.26 -23.40
N THR A 150 -5.93 -8.27 -23.10
CA THR A 150 -6.43 -6.89 -22.86
C THR A 150 -6.83 -6.17 -24.13
N ASP A 151 -6.50 -6.70 -25.29
CA ASP A 151 -6.71 -6.07 -26.62
C ASP A 151 -6.04 -4.68 -26.77
N TRP A 152 -5.00 -4.41 -25.98
CA TRP A 152 -4.34 -3.10 -25.98
C TRP A 152 -3.77 -2.70 -27.34
N LEU A 153 -3.21 -3.68 -28.10
CA LEU A 153 -2.67 -3.45 -29.45
C LEU A 153 -3.76 -3.10 -30.49
N ARG A 154 -5.00 -3.51 -30.24
CA ARG A 154 -6.15 -3.20 -31.11
C ARG A 154 -6.83 -1.88 -30.72
N THR A 155 -6.58 -1.39 -29.51
CA THR A 155 -7.10 -0.12 -29.02
C THR A 155 -6.31 1.04 -29.61
N LYS A 156 -6.96 1.91 -30.37
CA LYS A 156 -6.32 3.11 -30.91
C LYS A 156 -6.22 4.16 -29.80
N ALA A 157 -5.02 4.56 -29.45
CA ALA A 157 -4.75 5.60 -28.48
C ALA A 157 -3.42 6.31 -28.78
N ASP A 158 -3.25 7.49 -28.20
CA ASP A 158 -2.05 8.31 -28.33
C ASP A 158 -0.99 7.94 -27.28
N ALA A 159 -1.43 7.41 -26.15
CA ALA A 159 -0.56 6.92 -25.07
C ALA A 159 -1.14 5.66 -24.44
N TYR A 160 -0.28 4.81 -23.89
CA TYR A 160 -0.68 3.56 -23.24
C TYR A 160 -0.07 3.46 -21.85
N LEU A 161 -0.89 3.07 -20.88
CA LEU A 161 -0.50 2.71 -19.52
C LEU A 161 -0.84 1.24 -19.26
N LEU A 162 0.00 0.53 -18.52
CA LEU A 162 -0.31 -0.82 -18.05
C LEU A 162 -0.54 -0.80 -16.54
N CYS A 163 -1.74 -1.20 -16.11
CA CYS A 163 -2.19 -1.16 -14.73
C CYS A 163 -2.22 -2.59 -14.14
N LEU A 164 -1.46 -2.84 -13.09
CA LEU A 164 -1.23 -4.17 -12.53
C LEU A 164 -1.26 -4.16 -11.00
N HIS A 165 -1.48 -5.34 -10.42
CA HIS A 165 -1.17 -5.61 -9.01
C HIS A 165 -0.25 -6.82 -8.93
N GLN A 166 1.02 -6.65 -9.34
CA GLN A 166 1.97 -7.75 -9.48
C GLN A 166 3.40 -7.30 -9.16
N CYS A 167 4.21 -8.25 -8.74
CA CYS A 167 5.65 -8.05 -8.60
C CYS A 167 6.34 -8.17 -9.96
N VAL A 168 7.25 -7.25 -10.25
CA VAL A 168 8.18 -7.30 -11.40
C VAL A 168 9.57 -7.57 -10.86
N ASP A 169 10.39 -8.39 -11.57
CA ASP A 169 11.74 -8.67 -11.11
C ASP A 169 12.60 -7.39 -11.08
N GLY A 170 13.47 -7.33 -10.07
CA GLY A 170 14.19 -6.10 -9.72
C GLY A 170 13.52 -5.27 -8.62
N ALA A 171 12.22 -5.46 -8.33
CA ALA A 171 11.56 -4.80 -7.20
C ALA A 171 12.15 -5.27 -5.86
N THR A 172 12.22 -4.34 -4.90
CA THR A 172 12.84 -4.58 -3.59
C THR A 172 11.85 -4.32 -2.45
N VAL A 173 12.00 -5.09 -1.36
CA VAL A 173 11.18 -4.96 -0.15
C VAL A 173 11.98 -5.14 1.12
N GLY A 174 11.45 -4.59 2.21
CA GLY A 174 11.93 -4.80 3.57
C GLY A 174 13.30 -4.17 3.87
N PRO A 175 13.72 -4.17 5.14
CA PRO A 175 14.92 -3.44 5.58
C PRO A 175 16.25 -4.00 5.04
N ARG A 176 16.23 -5.23 4.55
CA ARG A 176 17.41 -5.88 3.92
C ARG A 176 17.44 -5.75 2.40
N ASN A 177 16.54 -4.95 1.81
CA ASN A 177 16.41 -4.78 0.36
C ASN A 177 16.31 -6.12 -0.39
N PHE A 178 15.48 -7.03 0.13
CA PHE A 178 15.22 -8.29 -0.58
C PHE A 178 14.72 -7.98 -1.98
N MET A 179 15.42 -8.50 -2.99
CA MET A 179 15.09 -8.25 -4.39
C MET A 179 14.37 -9.46 -5.00
N PHE A 180 13.22 -9.23 -5.58
CA PHE A 180 12.52 -10.25 -6.34
C PHE A 180 13.27 -10.58 -7.63
N ARG A 181 13.46 -11.85 -7.89
CA ARG A 181 14.19 -12.34 -9.06
C ARG A 181 13.40 -13.46 -9.76
N TYR A 182 13.89 -14.68 -9.69
CA TYR A 182 13.37 -15.84 -10.43
C TYR A 182 12.24 -16.56 -9.66
N SER A 183 11.06 -15.97 -9.58
CA SER A 183 9.88 -16.64 -9.02
C SER A 183 8.80 -16.79 -10.10
N HIS A 184 7.97 -17.84 -9.98
CA HIS A 184 6.81 -18.06 -10.86
C HIS A 184 5.72 -16.99 -10.66
N ASP A 185 5.76 -16.25 -9.54
CA ASP A 185 4.81 -15.19 -9.19
C ASP A 185 5.33 -13.77 -9.51
N VAL A 186 6.41 -13.69 -10.29
CA VAL A 186 7.09 -12.42 -10.62
C VAL A 186 7.15 -12.26 -12.13
N ILE A 187 6.71 -11.12 -12.65
CA ILE A 187 6.83 -10.76 -14.08
C ILE A 187 8.29 -10.50 -14.40
N LYS A 188 8.78 -11.03 -15.53
CA LYS A 188 10.09 -10.62 -16.05
C LYS A 188 10.03 -9.23 -16.62
N ALA A 189 10.88 -8.33 -16.12
CA ALA A 189 10.98 -6.97 -16.63
C ALA A 189 11.32 -6.89 -18.11
N THR A 190 12.10 -7.85 -18.62
CA THR A 190 12.46 -7.97 -20.04
C THR A 190 11.29 -8.41 -20.95
N GLU A 191 10.20 -8.91 -20.40
CA GLU A 191 9.00 -9.27 -21.16
C GLU A 191 8.00 -8.12 -21.31
N ILE A 192 8.29 -6.96 -20.68
CA ILE A 192 7.49 -5.74 -20.84
C ILE A 192 7.71 -5.23 -22.27
N PRO A 193 6.66 -5.23 -23.13
CA PRO A 193 6.82 -4.79 -24.50
C PRO A 193 6.99 -3.26 -24.59
N PRO A 194 7.61 -2.76 -25.67
CA PRO A 194 7.59 -1.34 -25.97
C PRO A 194 6.17 -0.85 -26.30
N GLY A 195 5.95 0.45 -26.16
CA GLY A 195 4.67 1.10 -26.47
C GLY A 195 3.93 1.65 -25.24
N PHE A 196 4.24 1.17 -24.05
CA PHE A 196 3.73 1.77 -22.83
C PHE A 196 4.54 3.01 -22.42
N SER A 197 3.85 4.07 -22.00
CA SER A 197 4.47 5.26 -21.40
C SER A 197 4.95 4.99 -19.98
N ALA A 198 4.23 4.14 -19.24
CA ALA A 198 4.57 3.65 -17.91
C ALA A 198 3.76 2.39 -17.53
N LEU A 199 4.30 1.63 -16.58
CA LEU A 199 3.56 0.59 -15.85
C LEU A 199 3.24 1.12 -14.45
N LEU A 200 1.97 0.98 -14.05
CA LEU A 200 1.43 1.37 -12.74
C LEU A 200 1.16 0.10 -11.96
N ALA A 201 2.08 -0.28 -11.08
CA ALA A 201 2.03 -1.54 -10.35
C ALA A 201 1.82 -1.33 -8.85
N GLY A 202 0.81 -1.99 -8.26
CA GLY A 202 0.66 -2.16 -6.81
C GLY A 202 1.37 -3.41 -6.29
N HIS A 203 1.02 -3.87 -5.07
CA HIS A 203 1.56 -5.05 -4.40
C HIS A 203 2.86 -4.82 -3.62
N ILE A 204 3.67 -3.87 -3.99
CA ILE A 204 4.91 -3.55 -3.30
C ILE A 204 4.72 -2.28 -2.47
N HIS A 205 4.75 -2.41 -1.15
CA HIS A 205 4.50 -1.31 -0.22
C HIS A 205 5.57 -0.23 -0.18
N ARG A 206 6.72 -0.47 -0.83
CA ARG A 206 7.81 0.49 -0.94
C ARG A 206 7.68 1.33 -2.21
N PHE A 207 7.72 2.65 -2.06
CA PHE A 207 7.86 3.53 -3.22
C PHE A 207 9.17 3.23 -3.95
N GLN A 208 9.09 2.90 -5.22
CA GLN A 208 10.23 2.69 -6.11
C GLN A 208 9.85 2.80 -7.57
N ILE A 209 10.83 3.07 -8.41
CA ILE A 209 10.68 3.09 -9.87
C ILE A 209 11.74 2.16 -10.46
N LEU A 210 11.31 1.20 -11.24
CA LEU A 210 12.23 0.34 -11.99
C LEU A 210 12.40 0.91 -13.38
N THR A 211 13.63 1.19 -13.77
CA THR A 211 14.00 1.68 -15.09
C THR A 211 15.00 0.74 -15.79
N LYS A 212 15.50 -0.25 -15.06
CA LYS A 212 16.45 -1.25 -15.54
C LYS A 212 16.01 -2.65 -15.15
N ASP A 213 16.35 -3.61 -15.99
CA ASP A 213 16.20 -5.03 -15.70
C ASP A 213 17.30 -5.55 -14.75
N LEU A 214 17.26 -6.84 -14.41
CA LEU A 214 18.27 -7.49 -13.56
C LEU A 214 19.68 -7.52 -14.17
N GLY A 215 19.80 -7.34 -15.49
CA GLY A 215 21.07 -7.25 -16.22
C GLY A 215 21.63 -5.84 -16.32
N GLY A 216 20.85 -4.82 -15.85
CA GLY A 216 21.21 -3.42 -15.92
C GLY A 216 20.80 -2.70 -17.20
N SER A 217 20.16 -3.40 -18.15
CA SER A 217 19.64 -2.81 -19.39
C SER A 217 18.37 -1.98 -19.12
N SER A 218 18.18 -0.90 -19.87
CA SER A 218 17.00 -0.06 -19.75
C SER A 218 15.73 -0.82 -20.11
N LEU A 219 14.68 -0.66 -19.28
CA LEU A 219 13.34 -1.19 -19.58
C LEU A 219 12.70 -0.42 -20.73
N ALA A 220 11.80 -1.09 -21.45
CA ALA A 220 11.01 -0.46 -22.51
C ALA A 220 10.09 0.66 -21.97
N ALA A 221 9.59 0.48 -20.73
CA ALA A 221 8.84 1.48 -19.99
C ALA A 221 9.18 1.43 -18.49
N PRO A 222 9.16 2.56 -17.76
CA PRO A 222 9.39 2.57 -16.33
C PRO A 222 8.23 1.89 -15.58
N VAL A 223 8.54 1.14 -14.51
CA VAL A 223 7.56 0.54 -13.62
C VAL A 223 7.49 1.35 -12.33
N PHE A 224 6.32 1.92 -12.05
CA PHE A 224 6.06 2.69 -10.85
C PHE A 224 5.36 1.82 -9.80
N TYR A 225 5.95 1.74 -8.61
CA TYR A 225 5.31 1.30 -7.39
C TYR A 225 5.11 2.54 -6.50
N PRO A 226 3.89 3.00 -6.24
CA PRO A 226 3.66 4.18 -5.40
C PRO A 226 3.95 3.85 -3.93
N GLY A 227 4.01 2.55 -3.59
CA GLY A 227 4.02 2.07 -2.23
C GLY A 227 2.64 2.15 -1.58
N SER A 228 2.57 1.75 -0.31
CA SER A 228 1.35 1.91 0.48
C SER A 228 1.20 3.34 1.01
N ILE A 229 -0.02 3.75 1.33
CA ILE A 229 -0.31 5.08 1.90
C ILE A 229 0.05 5.20 3.38
N GLU A 230 0.24 4.06 4.07
CA GLU A 230 0.67 3.99 5.47
C GLU A 230 1.43 2.67 5.70
N ARG A 231 2.19 2.58 6.76
CA ARG A 231 2.99 1.41 7.12
C ARG A 231 2.12 0.34 7.76
N THR A 232 2.18 -0.87 7.26
CA THR A 232 1.44 -2.02 7.83
C THR A 232 2.28 -2.78 8.87
N SER A 233 3.60 -2.67 8.81
CA SER A 233 4.52 -3.41 9.69
C SER A 233 5.74 -2.58 10.10
N PHE A 234 6.45 -3.04 11.16
CA PHE A 234 7.73 -2.46 11.55
C PHE A 234 8.86 -2.70 10.55
N ALA A 235 8.70 -3.63 9.62
CA ALA A 235 9.65 -3.79 8.52
C ALA A 235 9.68 -2.56 7.59
N GLU A 236 8.61 -1.79 7.59
CA GLU A 236 8.42 -0.59 6.78
C GLU A 236 8.70 0.72 7.55
N LYS A 237 9.22 0.65 8.79
CA LYS A 237 9.33 1.80 9.71
C LYS A 237 10.08 3.01 9.11
N ASP A 238 11.04 2.77 8.24
CA ASP A 238 11.89 3.78 7.62
C ASP A 238 11.42 4.13 6.18
N GLU A 239 10.35 3.49 5.69
CA GLU A 239 9.84 3.72 4.34
C GLU A 239 8.97 4.99 4.28
N LYS A 240 9.14 5.75 3.20
CA LYS A 240 8.24 6.84 2.86
C LYS A 240 6.95 6.28 2.28
N LYS A 241 5.82 6.84 2.69
CA LYS A 241 4.47 6.45 2.26
C LYS A 241 3.83 7.60 1.50
N GLY A 242 3.03 7.28 0.47
CA GLY A 242 2.47 8.33 -0.37
C GLY A 242 1.77 7.82 -1.62
N TYR A 243 1.68 8.69 -2.59
CA TYR A 243 1.12 8.44 -3.91
C TYR A 243 1.95 9.16 -4.98
N VAL A 244 1.72 8.85 -6.25
CA VAL A 244 2.45 9.43 -7.38
C VAL A 244 1.48 10.17 -8.30
N THR A 245 1.88 11.35 -8.81
CA THR A 245 1.27 11.95 -10.00
C THR A 245 2.18 11.77 -11.19
N LEU A 246 1.60 11.45 -12.35
CA LEU A 246 2.32 11.26 -13.61
C LEU A 246 1.70 12.16 -14.66
N ASP A 247 2.54 12.88 -15.41
CA ASP A 247 2.14 13.78 -16.47
C ASP A 247 2.52 13.22 -17.84
N ILE A 248 1.49 12.95 -18.66
CA ILE A 248 1.64 12.49 -20.04
C ILE A 248 1.45 13.70 -20.95
N GLU A 249 2.45 14.00 -21.78
CA GLU A 249 2.37 15.10 -22.74
C GLU A 249 1.38 14.78 -23.88
N THR A 250 0.51 15.73 -24.21
CA THR A 250 -0.50 15.52 -25.26
C THR A 250 -0.16 16.21 -26.57
N ARG A 251 0.91 17.00 -26.67
CA ARG A 251 1.24 17.79 -27.83
C ARG A 251 2.74 17.76 -28.17
N GLY A 252 3.06 18.11 -29.40
CA GLY A 252 4.44 18.21 -29.86
C GLY A 252 5.15 16.86 -30.03
N SER A 253 6.46 16.90 -30.08
CA SER A 253 7.31 15.70 -30.29
C SER A 253 7.35 14.75 -29.08
N ALA A 254 6.87 15.18 -27.93
CA ALA A 254 6.77 14.39 -26.71
C ALA A 254 5.36 13.82 -26.47
N ALA A 255 4.42 14.02 -27.40
CA ALA A 255 3.05 13.49 -27.28
C ALA A 255 3.09 11.97 -27.03
N GLY A 256 2.28 11.52 -26.08
CA GLY A 256 2.23 10.13 -25.64
C GLY A 256 3.33 9.71 -24.66
N ARG A 257 4.27 10.57 -24.33
CA ARG A 257 5.36 10.24 -23.41
C ARG A 257 5.07 10.74 -22.00
N LEU A 258 5.52 9.96 -21.00
CA LEU A 258 5.64 10.41 -19.63
C LEU A 258 6.78 11.44 -19.55
N THR A 259 6.44 12.71 -19.26
CA THR A 259 7.41 13.81 -19.21
C THR A 259 7.75 14.23 -17.80
N HIS A 260 6.84 14.03 -16.86
CA HIS A 260 7.06 14.36 -15.45
C HIS A 260 6.34 13.39 -14.54
N TRP A 261 6.91 13.18 -13.36
CA TRP A 261 6.25 12.48 -12.26
C TRP A 261 6.70 13.09 -10.93
N LYS A 262 5.84 12.95 -9.91
CA LYS A 262 6.12 13.42 -8.55
C LYS A 262 5.58 12.47 -7.53
N PHE A 263 6.43 12.08 -6.57
CA PHE A 263 5.99 11.38 -5.36
C PHE A 263 5.51 12.40 -4.32
N HIS A 264 4.29 12.22 -3.85
CA HIS A 264 3.67 13.03 -2.81
C HIS A 264 3.71 12.25 -1.50
N GLN A 265 4.65 12.64 -0.63
CA GLN A 265 4.80 11.98 0.66
C GLN A 265 3.65 12.33 1.58
N LEU A 266 3.02 11.32 2.16
CA LEU A 266 2.02 11.44 3.22
C LEU A 266 2.69 11.38 4.59
N TYR A 267 2.04 11.98 5.57
CA TYR A 267 2.52 11.91 6.94
C TYR A 267 2.32 10.49 7.49
N ALA A 268 3.35 9.93 8.06
CA ALA A 268 3.31 8.68 8.79
C ALA A 268 3.88 8.89 10.20
N ARG A 269 3.19 8.35 11.19
CA ARG A 269 3.60 8.45 12.60
C ARG A 269 4.97 7.82 12.81
N PRO A 270 5.83 8.37 13.69
CA PRO A 270 7.11 7.75 14.03
C PRO A 270 6.92 6.31 14.51
N MET A 271 7.62 5.36 13.90
CA MET A 271 7.64 3.96 14.34
C MET A 271 8.99 3.67 15.00
N ILE A 272 8.98 3.49 16.31
CA ILE A 272 10.19 3.41 17.13
C ILE A 272 10.29 2.01 17.75
N GLN A 273 11.41 1.34 17.53
CA GLN A 273 11.72 0.07 18.17
C GLN A 273 12.72 0.30 19.29
N ILE A 274 12.41 -0.22 20.48
CA ILE A 274 13.21 -0.09 21.68
C ILE A 274 13.60 -1.48 22.16
N GLU A 275 14.90 -1.69 22.41
CA GLU A 275 15.41 -2.92 23.00
C GLU A 275 15.40 -2.77 24.53
N LEU A 276 14.70 -3.66 25.22
CA LEU A 276 14.59 -3.70 26.68
C LEU A 276 15.23 -4.97 27.23
N HIS A 277 16.31 -4.83 27.98
CA HIS A 277 16.96 -5.92 28.70
C HIS A 277 16.34 -6.04 30.11
N ALA A 278 15.34 -6.91 30.24
CA ALA A 278 14.52 -7.04 31.45
C ALA A 278 15.02 -8.06 32.47
N ALA A 279 16.21 -8.65 32.24
CA ALA A 279 16.79 -9.63 33.18
C ALA A 279 16.98 -9.02 34.56
N ALA A 280 16.46 -9.72 35.59
CA ALA A 280 16.55 -9.32 37.02
C ALA A 280 15.80 -7.99 37.38
N MET A 281 15.04 -7.39 36.50
CA MET A 281 14.22 -6.22 36.83
C MET A 281 12.92 -6.62 37.52
N THR A 282 12.53 -5.87 38.55
CA THR A 282 11.23 -5.96 39.18
C THR A 282 10.15 -5.27 38.34
N ALA A 283 8.87 -5.56 38.59
CA ALA A 283 7.74 -4.90 37.90
C ALA A 283 7.79 -3.38 38.05
N GLY A 284 8.12 -2.86 39.25
CA GLY A 284 8.25 -1.43 39.50
C GLY A 284 9.40 -0.76 38.73
N GLN A 285 10.57 -1.41 38.66
CA GLN A 285 11.70 -0.92 37.89
C GLN A 285 11.38 -0.89 36.39
N LEU A 286 10.71 -1.92 35.88
CA LEU A 286 10.26 -1.96 34.49
C LEU A 286 9.26 -0.84 34.19
N GLY A 287 8.24 -0.67 35.04
CA GLY A 287 7.26 0.38 34.88
C GLY A 287 7.88 1.78 34.86
N SER A 288 8.79 2.07 35.81
CA SER A 288 9.50 3.34 35.86
C SER A 288 10.41 3.57 34.64
N TRP A 289 11.12 2.55 34.20
CA TRP A 289 11.99 2.66 33.03
C TRP A 289 11.17 2.89 31.75
N ILE A 290 10.09 2.11 31.56
CA ILE A 290 9.20 2.26 30.41
C ILE A 290 8.56 3.66 30.41
N GLY A 291 8.01 4.10 31.54
CA GLY A 291 7.38 5.43 31.65
C GLY A 291 8.32 6.54 31.21
N LYS A 292 9.54 6.59 31.82
CA LYS A 292 10.55 7.59 31.45
C LYS A 292 10.94 7.52 29.97
N THR A 293 11.14 6.30 29.44
CA THR A 293 11.52 6.14 28.03
C THR A 293 10.41 6.62 27.10
N LEU A 294 9.14 6.38 27.44
CA LEU A 294 8.01 6.81 26.60
C LEU A 294 7.77 8.33 26.65
N GLU A 295 8.08 8.99 27.78
CA GLU A 295 8.01 10.44 27.95
C GLU A 295 8.97 11.20 27.02
N GLU A 296 10.12 10.59 26.67
CA GLU A 296 11.13 11.16 25.79
C GLU A 296 10.76 11.05 24.30
N LEU A 297 9.72 10.28 23.95
CA LEU A 297 9.31 10.04 22.56
C LEU A 297 8.20 11.01 22.13
N PRO A 298 8.06 11.26 20.80
CA PRO A 298 6.89 11.98 20.30
C PRO A 298 5.60 11.29 20.76
N PRO A 299 4.60 12.01 21.28
CA PRO A 299 3.44 11.44 21.96
C PRO A 299 2.53 10.60 21.06
N ASP A 300 2.63 10.74 19.75
CA ASP A 300 1.87 9.97 18.75
C ASP A 300 2.66 8.82 18.12
N SER A 301 3.82 8.46 18.70
CA SER A 301 4.66 7.37 18.20
C SER A 301 3.93 6.01 18.23
N VAL A 302 4.35 5.13 17.32
CA VAL A 302 4.04 3.70 17.33
C VAL A 302 5.28 2.98 17.86
N VAL A 303 5.22 2.47 19.08
CA VAL A 303 6.36 1.91 19.79
C VAL A 303 6.29 0.39 19.84
N LYS A 304 7.40 -0.27 19.54
CA LYS A 304 7.60 -1.71 19.71
C LYS A 304 8.72 -1.94 20.72
N LEU A 305 8.38 -2.48 21.89
CA LEU A 305 9.37 -2.96 22.84
C LEU A 305 9.81 -4.36 22.45
N LYS A 306 11.08 -4.55 22.18
CA LYS A 306 11.70 -5.88 22.10
C LYS A 306 12.29 -6.23 23.45
N VAL A 307 11.72 -7.22 24.08
CA VAL A 307 12.09 -7.61 25.44
C VAL A 307 13.00 -8.82 25.41
N HIS A 308 14.18 -8.68 26.03
CA HIS A 308 15.23 -9.69 26.14
C HIS A 308 15.42 -10.11 27.59
N GLY A 309 15.83 -11.36 27.76
CA GLY A 309 16.18 -11.93 29.06
C GLY A 309 15.04 -12.68 29.76
N LYS A 310 15.40 -13.38 30.85
CA LYS A 310 14.43 -14.11 31.67
C LYS A 310 13.61 -13.13 32.50
N ILE A 311 12.30 -13.22 32.40
CA ILE A 311 11.38 -12.31 33.07
C ILE A 311 10.59 -13.09 34.11
N THR A 312 10.44 -12.53 35.33
CA THR A 312 9.58 -13.09 36.37
C THR A 312 8.11 -12.93 36.03
N ALA A 313 7.23 -13.70 36.67
CA ALA A 313 5.79 -13.61 36.46
C ALA A 313 5.26 -12.20 36.76
N ASP A 314 5.75 -11.54 37.82
CA ASP A 314 5.36 -10.18 38.21
C ASP A 314 5.84 -9.16 37.18
N ALA A 315 7.07 -9.27 36.72
CA ALA A 315 7.62 -8.40 35.67
C ALA A 315 6.87 -8.57 34.36
N MET A 316 6.44 -9.79 34.01
CA MET A 316 5.59 -10.05 32.86
C MET A 316 4.23 -9.32 32.95
N ALA A 317 3.67 -9.18 34.15
CA ALA A 317 2.41 -8.46 34.35
C ALA A 317 2.54 -6.97 33.96
N ALA A 318 3.69 -6.34 34.25
CA ALA A 318 3.98 -4.96 33.86
C ALA A 318 4.08 -4.76 32.33
N LEU A 319 4.44 -5.80 31.58
CA LEU A 319 4.56 -5.78 30.12
C LEU A 319 3.26 -6.14 29.39
N ARG A 320 2.19 -6.43 30.12
CA ARG A 320 0.88 -6.67 29.50
C ARG A 320 0.30 -5.39 28.87
N ALA A 321 -0.43 -5.55 27.80
CA ALA A 321 -1.01 -4.43 27.06
C ALA A 321 -1.79 -3.40 27.90
N PRO A 322 -2.60 -3.76 28.95
CA PRO A 322 -3.22 -2.76 29.81
C PRO A 322 -2.23 -1.89 30.59
N CYS A 323 -1.17 -2.50 31.16
CA CYS A 323 -0.13 -1.77 31.91
C CYS A 323 0.70 -0.87 30.97
N LEU A 324 1.14 -1.38 29.81
CA LEU A 324 1.85 -0.58 28.82
C LEU A 324 1.01 0.63 28.39
N ARG A 325 -0.28 0.42 28.18
CA ARG A 325 -1.22 1.49 27.80
C ARG A 325 -1.40 2.55 28.89
N SER A 326 -1.37 2.20 30.17
CA SER A 326 -1.48 3.16 31.26
C SER A 326 -0.24 4.05 31.41
N LEU A 327 0.90 3.59 30.94
CA LEU A 327 2.18 4.33 30.95
C LEU A 327 2.36 5.20 29.70
N ALA A 328 1.65 4.93 28.62
CA ALA A 328 1.81 5.63 27.34
C ALA A 328 0.79 6.76 27.16
N PRO A 329 1.15 7.86 26.47
CA PRO A 329 0.19 8.88 26.04
C PRO A 329 -0.99 8.27 25.27
N GLN A 330 -2.18 8.89 25.31
CA GLN A 330 -3.40 8.34 24.68
C GLN A 330 -3.25 8.19 23.16
N THR A 331 -2.44 9.02 22.53
CA THR A 331 -2.17 8.97 21.08
C THR A 331 -1.12 7.93 20.69
N MET A 332 -0.28 7.49 21.64
CA MET A 332 0.78 6.52 21.40
C MET A 332 0.23 5.08 21.29
N ASN A 333 0.71 4.34 20.31
CA ASN A 333 0.49 2.89 20.24
C ASN A 333 1.75 2.18 20.73
N ILE A 334 1.61 1.28 21.69
CA ILE A 334 2.72 0.51 22.25
C ILE A 334 2.38 -0.97 22.32
N ASP A 335 3.34 -1.81 21.95
CA ASP A 335 3.26 -3.26 22.03
C ASP A 335 4.60 -3.86 22.44
N ALA A 336 4.58 -4.98 23.18
CA ALA A 336 5.77 -5.71 23.59
C ALA A 336 5.90 -7.03 22.83
N ASN A 337 7.10 -7.29 22.32
CA ASN A 337 7.47 -8.52 21.64
C ASN A 337 8.63 -9.18 22.38
N PHE A 338 8.53 -10.47 22.65
CA PHE A 338 9.50 -11.24 23.42
C PHE A 338 10.34 -12.09 22.47
N THR A 339 11.65 -11.90 22.44
CA THR A 339 12.54 -12.57 21.48
C THR A 339 13.11 -13.90 21.96
N ASP A 340 13.23 -14.12 23.30
CA ASP A 340 13.88 -15.29 23.89
C ASP A 340 12.99 -16.09 24.86
N TYR A 341 11.68 -16.06 24.66
CA TYR A 341 10.77 -16.68 25.59
C TYR A 341 10.68 -18.21 25.37
N ARG A 342 11.47 -18.98 26.14
CA ARG A 342 11.23 -20.41 26.37
C ARG A 342 10.35 -20.56 27.59
N PHE A 343 9.09 -20.93 27.42
CA PHE A 343 8.25 -21.39 28.51
C PHE A 343 8.91 -22.64 29.16
N THR A 344 9.48 -22.49 30.32
CA THR A 344 9.69 -23.63 31.19
C THR A 344 8.35 -23.97 31.87
N SER A 345 7.49 -24.72 31.19
CA SER A 345 6.40 -25.38 31.87
C SER A 345 7.02 -26.37 32.87
N LYS A 346 6.93 -26.09 34.15
CA LYS A 346 7.07 -27.15 35.16
C LYS A 346 5.94 -28.13 34.90
N ARG A 347 6.21 -29.20 34.16
CA ARG A 347 5.39 -30.40 34.22
C ARG A 347 5.47 -30.89 35.67
N HIS A 348 4.43 -30.67 36.46
CA HIS A 348 4.18 -31.47 37.63
C HIS A 348 3.94 -32.90 37.15
N LYS A 349 4.94 -33.76 37.30
CA LYS A 349 4.73 -35.20 37.32
C LYS A 349 3.83 -35.49 38.51
N ARG A 350 2.62 -35.97 38.28
CA ARG A 350 1.83 -36.78 39.20
C ARG A 350 2.18 -38.22 38.94
#